data_3ccee383f541891afe3c00770595163e
#
_entry.id   3ccee383f541891afe3c00770595163e
#
_cell.length_a   1.000
_cell.length_b   1.000
_cell.length_c   1.000
_cell.angle_alpha   90.00
_cell.angle_beta   90.00
_cell.angle_gamma   90.00
#
_symmetry.space_group_name_H-M   'P 1'
#
loop_
_entity.id
_entity.type
_entity.pdbx_description
1 polymer ?
#
loop_
_entity_poly.entity_id
_entity_poly.type
_entity_poly.pdbx_seq_one_letter_code
_entity_poly.pdbx_strand_id
1 'polypeptide(L)'
;MLLLDDVYDIMGEDKFAQVKTDVFKTYLVIYSGCRSLDQWTHPISDQQMASKLEMTVSTLHRHLKHLTNLNLIDKQKGHDTGYYCYRLIAS
;
A
#
# COMPACT_ATOMS: atom_id res chain seq x y z
N MET A 1 -5.21 7.02 -14.22
CA MET A 1 -3.96 6.46 -13.70
C MET A 1 -3.15 7.56 -13.02
N LEU A 2 -2.71 7.30 -11.82
CA LEU A 2 -1.92 8.28 -11.06
C LEU A 2 -0.46 8.24 -11.53
N LEU A 3 0.19 9.40 -11.61
CA LEU A 3 1.57 9.54 -12.04
C LEU A 3 2.52 9.52 -10.83
N LEU A 4 3.80 9.30 -11.06
CA LEU A 4 4.80 9.26 -10.00
C LEU A 4 4.87 10.57 -9.21
N ASP A 5 4.70 11.71 -9.88
CA ASP A 5 4.63 13.02 -9.22
C ASP A 5 3.46 13.10 -8.23
N ASP A 6 2.34 12.43 -8.57
CA ASP A 6 1.19 12.37 -7.68
C ASP A 6 1.49 11.58 -6.41
N VAL A 7 2.32 10.53 -6.51
CA VAL A 7 2.74 9.75 -5.33
C VAL A 7 3.45 10.65 -4.32
N TYR A 8 4.38 11.47 -4.80
CA TYR A 8 5.12 12.39 -3.95
C TYR A 8 4.18 13.40 -3.26
N ASP A 9 3.25 13.96 -4.02
CA ASP A 9 2.28 14.93 -3.50
C ASP A 9 1.33 14.28 -2.49
N ILE A 10 0.86 13.07 -2.77
CA ILE A 10 -0.07 12.34 -1.88
C ILE A 10 0.62 11.97 -0.57
N MET A 11 1.82 11.43 -0.67
CA MET A 11 2.56 10.94 0.49
C MET A 11 3.08 12.08 1.36
N GLY A 12 3.51 13.17 0.76
CA GLY A 12 4.16 14.27 1.44
C GLY A 12 5.67 14.09 1.54
N GLU A 13 6.40 15.20 1.52
CA GLU A 13 7.85 15.19 1.46
C GLU A 13 8.48 14.48 2.66
N ASP A 14 8.00 14.78 3.87
CA ASP A 14 8.57 14.22 5.09
C ASP A 14 8.41 12.71 5.16
N LYS A 15 7.23 12.21 4.82
CA LYS A 15 6.96 10.77 4.83
C LYS A 15 7.69 10.07 3.70
N PHE A 16 7.76 10.68 2.52
CA PHE A 16 8.48 10.12 1.38
C PHE A 16 9.94 9.83 1.75
N ALA A 17 10.58 10.76 2.47
CA ALA A 17 11.96 10.58 2.91
C ALA A 17 12.14 9.44 3.93
N GLN A 18 11.08 9.05 4.62
CA GLN A 18 11.13 7.99 5.64
C GLN A 18 10.86 6.60 5.09
N VAL A 19 10.35 6.48 3.86
CA VAL A 19 10.00 5.19 3.28
C VAL A 19 11.22 4.58 2.59
N LYS A 20 11.59 3.37 3.02
CA LYS A 20 12.69 2.63 2.40
C LYS A 20 12.29 2.16 1.00
N THR A 21 13.27 1.96 0.13
CA THR A 21 13.05 1.58 -1.27
C THR A 21 12.22 0.30 -1.41
N ASP A 22 12.50 -0.73 -0.61
CA ASP A 22 11.76 -1.99 -0.65
C ASP A 22 10.32 -1.82 -0.17
N VAL A 23 10.10 -1.02 0.86
CA VAL A 23 8.77 -0.70 1.36
C VAL A 23 8.00 0.13 0.35
N PHE A 24 8.69 1.01 -0.38
CA PHE A 24 8.09 1.85 -1.41
C PHE A 24 7.47 1.01 -2.53
N LYS A 25 8.08 -0.11 -2.89
CA LYS A 25 7.52 -1.02 -3.89
C LYS A 25 6.15 -1.57 -3.45
N THR A 26 6.02 -1.92 -2.17
CA THR A 26 4.74 -2.37 -1.61
C THR A 26 3.70 -1.27 -1.70
N TYR A 27 4.07 -0.04 -1.38
CA TYR A 27 3.20 1.11 -1.52
C TYR A 27 2.72 1.28 -2.97
N LEU A 28 3.62 1.13 -3.95
CA LEU A 28 3.28 1.28 -5.35
C LEU A 28 2.29 0.23 -5.85
N VAL A 29 2.34 -1.00 -5.32
CA VAL A 29 1.36 -2.03 -5.67
C VAL A 29 -0.02 -1.61 -5.19
N ILE A 30 -0.13 -1.10 -3.96
CA ILE A 30 -1.40 -0.59 -3.43
C ILE A 30 -1.87 0.60 -4.26
N TYR A 31 -0.96 1.52 -4.53
CA TYR A 31 -1.23 2.72 -5.33
C TYR A 31 -1.79 2.36 -6.71
N SER A 32 -1.21 1.37 -7.38
CA SER A 32 -1.66 0.94 -8.70
C SER A 32 -3.04 0.32 -8.68
N GLY A 33 -3.47 -0.20 -7.54
CA GLY A 33 -4.80 -0.77 -7.36
C GLY A 33 -5.88 0.25 -6.99
N CYS A 34 -5.48 1.48 -6.66
CA CYS A 34 -6.41 2.54 -6.29
C CYS A 34 -6.74 3.40 -7.52
N ARG A 35 -8.02 3.65 -7.75
CA ARG A 35 -8.46 4.53 -8.85
C ARG A 35 -8.46 5.99 -8.43
N SER A 36 -8.69 6.25 -7.14
CA SER A 36 -8.67 7.57 -6.55
C SER A 36 -8.30 7.46 -5.08
N LEU A 37 -8.00 8.60 -4.45
CA LEU A 37 -7.58 8.65 -3.05
C LEU A 37 -8.63 8.13 -2.07
N ASP A 38 -9.90 8.25 -2.42
CA ASP A 38 -10.98 7.91 -1.51
C ASP A 38 -11.53 6.51 -1.73
N GLN A 39 -10.94 5.75 -2.65
CA GLN A 39 -11.45 4.43 -3.00
C GLN A 39 -10.55 3.33 -2.48
N TRP A 40 -11.21 2.28 -1.98
CA TRP A 40 -10.54 1.05 -1.59
C TRP A 40 -10.15 0.24 -2.82
N THR A 41 -9.01 -0.46 -2.74
CA THR A 41 -8.64 -1.44 -3.76
C THR A 41 -9.64 -2.59 -3.78
N HIS A 42 -9.61 -3.38 -4.86
CA HIS A 42 -10.28 -4.68 -4.84
C HIS A 42 -9.63 -5.56 -3.78
N PRO A 43 -10.39 -6.52 -3.20
CA PRO A 43 -9.83 -7.44 -2.22
C PRO A 43 -8.65 -8.22 -2.78
N ILE A 44 -7.59 -8.32 -1.99
CA ILE A 44 -6.40 -9.10 -2.35
C ILE A 44 -5.91 -9.85 -1.12
N SER A 45 -5.48 -11.10 -1.30
CA SER A 45 -4.90 -11.87 -0.22
C SER A 45 -3.43 -11.50 -0.02
N ASP A 46 -2.92 -11.75 1.20
CA ASP A 46 -1.51 -11.51 1.50
C ASP A 46 -0.60 -12.32 0.57
N GLN A 47 -1.00 -13.56 0.26
CA GLN A 47 -0.22 -14.41 -0.64
C GLN A 47 -0.16 -13.85 -2.06
N GLN A 48 -1.27 -13.32 -2.55
CA GLN A 48 -1.31 -12.71 -3.88
C GLN A 48 -0.43 -11.47 -3.95
N MET A 49 -0.50 -10.62 -2.93
CA MET A 49 0.32 -9.40 -2.89
C MET A 49 1.81 -9.75 -2.74
N ALA A 50 2.13 -10.67 -1.84
CA ALA A 50 3.51 -11.12 -1.64
C ALA A 50 4.08 -11.73 -2.94
N SER A 51 3.28 -12.50 -3.66
CA SER A 51 3.68 -13.09 -4.94
C SER A 51 3.98 -12.01 -5.98
N LYS A 52 3.12 -10.99 -6.08
CA LYS A 52 3.36 -9.86 -6.99
C LYS A 52 4.66 -9.13 -6.68
N LEU A 53 5.00 -9.02 -5.41
CA LEU A 53 6.20 -8.31 -4.96
C LEU A 53 7.43 -9.22 -4.84
N GLU A 54 7.26 -10.52 -5.13
CA GLU A 54 8.34 -11.52 -5.04
C GLU A 54 8.97 -11.54 -3.64
N MET A 55 8.12 -11.51 -2.61
CA MET A 55 8.56 -11.55 -1.21
C MET A 55 7.73 -12.55 -0.42
N THR A 56 8.20 -12.87 0.80
CA THR A 56 7.43 -13.72 1.71
C THR A 56 6.28 -12.91 2.34
N VAL A 57 5.25 -13.63 2.82
CA VAL A 57 4.14 -12.99 3.54
C VAL A 57 4.65 -12.29 4.79
N SER A 58 5.64 -12.87 5.48
CA SER A 58 6.23 -12.26 6.67
C SER A 58 6.87 -10.91 6.36
N THR A 59 7.61 -10.81 5.26
CA THR A 59 8.21 -9.54 4.81
C THR A 59 7.12 -8.55 4.41
N LEU A 60 6.08 -9.01 3.72
CA LEU A 60 4.94 -8.17 3.34
C LEU A 60 4.28 -7.55 4.57
N HIS A 61 4.02 -8.36 5.61
CA HIS A 61 3.40 -7.85 6.84
C HIS A 61 4.24 -6.76 7.49
N ARG A 62 5.55 -6.91 7.47
CA ARG A 62 6.48 -5.91 8.00
C ARG A 62 6.39 -4.60 7.22
N HIS A 63 6.32 -4.69 5.88
CA HIS A 63 6.15 -3.52 5.00
C HIS A 63 4.81 -2.82 5.23
N LEU A 64 3.72 -3.60 5.31
CA LEU A 64 2.39 -3.05 5.53
C LEU A 64 2.30 -2.35 6.89
N LYS A 65 2.90 -2.94 7.92
CA LYS A 65 2.94 -2.33 9.25
C LYS A 65 3.68 -1.00 9.22
N HIS A 66 4.81 -0.95 8.52
CA HIS A 66 5.58 0.29 8.39
C HIS A 66 4.77 1.38 7.71
N LEU A 67 4.10 1.04 6.60
CA LEU A 67 3.24 1.99 5.88
C LEU A 67 2.06 2.46 6.73
N THR A 68 1.45 1.55 7.49
CA THR A 68 0.35 1.89 8.40
C THR A 68 0.83 2.81 9.52
N ASN A 69 2.00 2.55 10.09
CA ASN A 69 2.57 3.38 11.15
C ASN A 69 2.91 4.78 10.69
N LEU A 70 3.25 4.95 9.41
CA LEU A 70 3.47 6.27 8.81
C LEU A 70 2.18 6.96 8.37
N ASN A 71 1.02 6.33 8.59
CA ASN A 71 -0.28 6.83 8.15
C ASN A 71 -0.36 7.05 6.64
N LEU A 72 0.23 6.14 5.87
CA LEU A 72 0.21 6.23 4.42
C LEU A 72 -0.89 5.39 3.79
N ILE A 73 -1.36 4.37 4.50
CA ILE A 73 -2.41 3.48 4.02
C ILE A 73 -3.40 3.14 5.13
N ASP A 74 -4.64 2.88 4.73
CA ASP A 74 -5.65 2.20 5.53
C ASP A 74 -5.83 0.79 5.02
N LYS A 75 -6.22 -0.11 5.91
CA LYS A 75 -6.48 -1.52 5.60
C LYS A 75 -7.79 -1.93 6.25
N GLN A 76 -8.62 -2.67 5.52
CA GLN A 76 -9.82 -3.28 6.07
C GLN A 76 -10.00 -4.70 5.53
N LYS A 77 -10.72 -5.53 6.28
CA LYS A 77 -11.02 -6.89 5.85
C LYS A 77 -12.00 -6.86 4.67
N GLY A 78 -11.76 -7.73 3.68
CA GLY A 78 -12.72 -7.99 2.63
C GLY A 78 -13.82 -8.94 3.12
N HIS A 79 -14.76 -9.27 2.23
CA HIS A 79 -15.83 -10.21 2.56
C HIS A 79 -15.32 -11.62 2.81
N ASP A 80 -14.30 -12.05 2.04
CA ASP A 80 -13.74 -13.38 2.17
C ASP A 80 -12.60 -13.38 3.19
N THR A 81 -12.51 -14.46 3.98
CA THR A 81 -11.45 -14.64 4.97
C THR A 81 -10.07 -14.61 4.30
N GLY A 82 -9.17 -13.83 4.85
CA GLY A 82 -7.80 -13.72 4.34
C GLY A 82 -7.63 -12.72 3.20
N TYR A 83 -8.70 -12.00 2.82
CA TYR A 83 -8.64 -10.96 1.81
C TYR A 83 -8.80 -9.58 2.45
N TYR A 84 -8.07 -8.61 1.92
CA TYR A 84 -8.04 -7.24 2.47
C TYR A 84 -8.12 -6.22 1.36
N CYS A 85 -8.70 -5.08 1.69
CA CYS A 85 -8.73 -3.91 0.82
C CYS A 85 -7.86 -2.82 1.42
N TYR A 86 -7.26 -2.01 0.58
CA TYR A 86 -6.36 -0.93 1.00
C TYR A 86 -6.80 0.39 0.40
N ARG A 87 -6.51 1.47 1.10
CA ARG A 87 -6.79 2.83 0.66
C ARG A 87 -5.59 3.71 1.00
N LEU A 88 -5.28 4.64 0.10
CA LEU A 88 -4.21 5.60 0.34
C LEU A 88 -4.70 6.73 1.24
N ILE A 89 -3.81 7.20 2.10
CA ILE A 89 -4.05 8.36 2.96
C ILE A 89 -3.21 9.50 2.43
N ALA A 90 -3.86 10.62 2.08
CA ALA A 90 -3.17 11.84 1.68
C ALA A 90 -2.59 12.55 2.91
N SER A 91 -1.41 13.09 2.76
CA SER A 91 -0.77 13.90 3.81
C SER A 91 -1.41 15.26 3.96
#